data_78e652e50db310d9e36c1492f1ce3d85
#
_entry.id   78e652e50db310d9e36c1492f1ce3d85
#
_cell.length_a   1.000
_cell.length_b   1.000
_cell.length_c   1.000
_cell.angle_alpha   90.00
_cell.angle_beta   90.00
_cell.angle_gamma   90.00
#
_symmetry.space_group_name_H-M   'P 1'
#
loop_
_entity.id
_entity.type
_entity.pdbx_description
1 polymer ?
#
loop_
_entity_poly.entity_id
_entity_poly.type
_entity_poly.pdbx_seq_one_letter_code
_entity_poly.pdbx_strand_id
1 'polypeptide(L)'
;SIADLEKMIREVQRLGIKKITGNLVLDYSFFGVMPKDINFDDNPYRAYNVLPSPISVQSNTINFKFNIDKNIIKIISEPNLSQLKIINNLKKTNRSCANWKSSLGVDKIDSETIEFKGSFSDRCVGKEIDLALLDNSVYFHENFKDIWQRNGGLYSGIMKKNFEEPTNAIVISTHHSKPVSELIRDINKFSLNLMARNLMLTIIKEVTGERPTEDMVNDYVNNWLSQKEMTFENFYVDNGAGLSR
;
A
#
# COMPACT_ATOMS: atom_id res chain seq x y z
N SER A 1 -9.54 3.10 0.64
CA SER A 1 -8.82 4.23 1.27
C SER A 1 -8.83 4.11 2.79
N ILE A 2 -8.05 4.93 3.49
CA ILE A 2 -8.10 5.04 4.97
C ILE A 2 -9.49 5.51 5.41
N ALA A 3 -10.14 6.39 4.66
CA ALA A 3 -11.50 6.85 4.98
C ALA A 3 -12.53 5.70 4.93
N ASP A 4 -12.39 4.76 4.00
CA ASP A 4 -13.25 3.59 3.92
C ASP A 4 -13.03 2.64 5.10
N LEU A 5 -11.77 2.43 5.48
CA LEU A 5 -11.41 1.66 6.68
C LEU A 5 -12.00 2.31 7.94
N GLU A 6 -11.90 3.63 8.08
CA GLU A 6 -12.49 4.36 9.20
C GLU A 6 -14.00 4.21 9.22
N LYS A 7 -14.67 4.27 8.05
CA LYS A 7 -16.11 4.05 7.96
C LYS A 7 -16.51 2.66 8.47
N MET A 8 -15.82 1.61 8.03
CA MET A 8 -16.06 0.24 8.49
C MET A 8 -15.86 0.11 10.01
N ILE A 9 -14.77 0.66 10.54
CA ILE A 9 -14.48 0.65 11.98
C ILE A 9 -15.60 1.34 12.78
N ARG A 10 -16.06 2.50 12.31
CA ARG A 10 -17.16 3.23 12.96
C ARG A 10 -18.48 2.44 12.92
N GLU A 11 -18.76 1.72 11.85
CA GLU A 11 -19.92 0.83 11.76
C GLU A 11 -19.84 -0.27 12.82
N VAL A 12 -18.70 -0.95 12.94
CA VAL A 12 -18.46 -1.97 13.99
C VAL A 12 -18.67 -1.40 15.38
N GLN A 13 -18.16 -0.19 15.64
CA GLN A 13 -18.31 0.46 16.94
C GLN A 13 -19.75 0.91 17.25
N ARG A 14 -20.54 1.28 16.21
CA ARG A 14 -21.97 1.61 16.34
C ARG A 14 -22.82 0.39 16.73
N LEU A 15 -22.39 -0.82 16.37
CA LEU A 15 -23.00 -2.07 16.82
C LEU A 15 -22.71 -2.40 18.30
N GLY A 16 -22.01 -1.51 19.02
CA GLY A 16 -21.70 -1.65 20.45
C GLY A 16 -20.36 -2.29 20.75
N ILE A 17 -19.58 -2.68 19.73
CA ILE A 17 -18.25 -3.29 19.93
C ILE A 17 -17.26 -2.18 20.27
N LYS A 18 -16.90 -2.05 21.55
CA LYS A 18 -15.98 -1.01 22.05
C LYS A 18 -14.61 -1.56 22.44
N LYS A 19 -14.50 -2.87 22.63
CA LYS A 19 -13.27 -3.51 23.10
C LYS A 19 -12.97 -4.77 22.28
N ILE A 20 -11.75 -4.86 21.78
CA ILE A 20 -11.20 -6.04 21.13
C ILE A 20 -10.08 -6.57 22.03
N THR A 21 -10.27 -7.78 22.59
CA THR A 21 -9.29 -8.46 23.44
C THR A 21 -8.55 -9.57 22.68
N GLY A 22 -9.10 -10.00 21.55
CA GLY A 22 -8.50 -10.97 20.65
C GLY A 22 -7.57 -10.34 19.62
N ASN A 23 -7.02 -11.18 18.76
CA ASN A 23 -6.11 -10.75 17.69
C ASN A 23 -6.86 -10.15 16.51
N LEU A 24 -6.20 -9.24 15.80
CA LEU A 24 -6.57 -8.83 14.46
C LEU A 24 -5.99 -9.83 13.47
N VAL A 25 -6.84 -10.66 12.87
CA VAL A 25 -6.42 -11.65 11.88
C VAL A 25 -6.65 -11.09 10.48
N LEU A 26 -5.59 -10.93 9.71
CA LEU A 26 -5.64 -10.48 8.33
C LEU A 26 -5.66 -11.69 7.40
N ASP A 27 -6.71 -11.79 6.59
CA ASP A 27 -6.88 -12.89 5.66
C ASP A 27 -6.09 -12.65 4.37
N TYR A 28 -5.11 -13.52 4.12
CA TYR A 28 -4.27 -13.55 2.94
C TYR A 28 -4.60 -14.71 2.00
N SER A 29 -5.71 -15.43 2.24
CA SER A 29 -6.08 -16.59 1.44
C SER A 29 -6.46 -16.29 0.00
N PHE A 30 -6.81 -15.02 -0.30
CA PHE A 30 -7.33 -14.62 -1.60
C PHE A 30 -6.28 -14.67 -2.72
N PHE A 31 -5.03 -14.28 -2.43
CA PHE A 31 -3.90 -14.38 -3.37
C PHE A 31 -2.89 -15.42 -2.92
N GLY A 32 -2.06 -15.89 -3.85
CA GLY A 32 -0.86 -16.67 -3.55
C GLY A 32 0.23 -15.83 -2.89
N VAL A 33 1.33 -16.48 -2.53
CA VAL A 33 2.49 -15.79 -1.94
C VAL A 33 3.23 -15.04 -3.05
N MET A 34 3.31 -13.73 -2.92
CA MET A 34 4.03 -12.90 -3.88
C MET A 34 5.55 -13.05 -3.70
N PRO A 35 6.33 -13.06 -4.78
CA PRO A 35 7.78 -13.07 -4.70
C PRO A 35 8.30 -11.82 -3.98
N LYS A 36 9.38 -11.96 -3.24
CA LYS A 36 9.92 -10.86 -2.42
C LYS A 36 10.70 -9.81 -3.22
N ASP A 37 11.20 -10.16 -4.39
CA ASP A 37 12.08 -9.29 -5.15
C ASP A 37 11.31 -8.53 -6.22
N ILE A 38 11.28 -7.22 -6.07
CA ILE A 38 10.60 -6.32 -6.99
C ILE A 38 11.43 -5.06 -7.19
N ASN A 39 12.73 -5.17 -7.17
CA ASN A 39 13.55 -4.04 -7.58
C ASN A 39 13.43 -3.84 -9.09
N PHE A 40 12.29 -3.20 -9.48
CA PHE A 40 12.15 -2.68 -10.84
C PHE A 40 13.21 -1.61 -11.12
N ASP A 41 13.54 -0.84 -10.09
CA ASP A 41 14.56 0.19 -10.09
C ASP A 41 15.23 0.30 -8.71
N ASP A 42 16.21 1.18 -8.56
CA ASP A 42 16.90 1.43 -7.29
C ASP A 42 16.07 2.23 -6.27
N ASN A 43 14.74 2.22 -6.41
CA ASN A 43 13.81 2.97 -5.56
C ASN A 43 12.78 2.08 -4.85
N PRO A 44 13.19 1.19 -3.93
CA PRO A 44 12.34 0.15 -3.34
C PRO A 44 11.11 0.70 -2.58
N TYR A 45 11.17 1.95 -2.15
CA TYR A 45 10.10 2.56 -1.34
C TYR A 45 9.07 3.34 -2.17
N ARG A 46 9.12 3.25 -3.48
CA ARG A 46 8.10 3.89 -4.33
C ARG A 46 6.80 3.10 -4.35
N ALA A 47 5.68 3.82 -4.44
CA ALA A 47 4.34 3.23 -4.45
C ALA A 47 4.13 2.18 -5.56
N TYR A 48 4.79 2.35 -6.71
CA TYR A 48 4.69 1.42 -7.83
C TYR A 48 5.44 0.10 -7.61
N ASN A 49 6.35 0.05 -6.61
CA ASN A 49 7.07 -1.15 -6.20
C ASN A 49 6.38 -1.92 -5.05
N VAL A 50 5.22 -1.44 -4.58
CA VAL A 50 4.44 -2.16 -3.57
C VAL A 50 3.92 -3.48 -4.14
N LEU A 51 4.09 -4.56 -3.38
CA LEU A 51 3.53 -5.87 -3.74
C LEU A 51 2.02 -5.90 -3.71
N PRO A 52 1.37 -6.58 -4.66
CA PRO A 52 -0.04 -6.90 -4.57
C PRO A 52 -0.36 -7.60 -3.25
N SER A 53 -1.50 -7.26 -2.70
CA SER A 53 -1.96 -7.86 -1.45
C SER A 53 -3.48 -7.77 -1.36
N PRO A 54 -4.19 -8.79 -0.86
CA PRO A 54 -5.60 -8.67 -0.56
C PRO A 54 -5.88 -7.64 0.54
N ILE A 55 -4.87 -7.33 1.36
CA ILE A 55 -4.92 -6.31 2.42
C ILE A 55 -4.18 -5.06 1.96
N SER A 56 -4.76 -4.34 1.01
CA SER A 56 -4.18 -3.08 0.51
C SER A 56 -5.04 -1.89 0.88
N VAL A 57 -4.45 -0.92 1.57
CA VAL A 57 -5.09 0.36 1.91
C VAL A 57 -4.20 1.50 1.42
N GLN A 58 -4.78 2.46 0.69
CA GLN A 58 -4.12 3.70 0.23
C GLN A 58 -2.73 3.46 -0.42
N SER A 59 -2.65 2.44 -1.29
CA SER A 59 -1.39 2.02 -1.94
C SER A 59 -0.23 1.75 -0.98
N ASN A 60 -0.53 1.50 0.29
CA ASN A 60 0.46 1.26 1.35
C ASN A 60 1.48 2.39 1.52
N THR A 61 1.10 3.62 1.20
CA THR A 61 2.00 4.78 1.22
C THR A 61 1.74 5.69 2.40
N ILE A 62 2.82 6.30 2.87
CA ILE A 62 2.83 7.41 3.81
C ILE A 62 3.31 8.64 3.04
N ASN A 63 2.52 9.71 3.07
CA ASN A 63 2.92 11.01 2.55
C ASN A 63 3.81 11.70 3.57
N PHE A 64 4.97 12.21 3.13
CA PHE A 64 5.87 13.00 3.95
C PHE A 64 5.96 14.41 3.39
N LYS A 65 5.49 15.36 4.17
CA LYS A 65 5.55 16.79 3.86
C LYS A 65 6.69 17.45 4.59
N PHE A 66 7.50 18.20 3.85
CA PHE A 66 8.69 18.87 4.37
C PHE A 66 8.41 20.35 4.55
N ASN A 67 8.57 20.83 5.77
CA ASN A 67 8.45 22.24 6.13
C ASN A 67 9.72 22.75 6.82
N ILE A 68 9.88 24.04 6.91
CA ILE A 68 10.96 24.66 7.70
C ILE A 68 10.33 25.63 8.70
N ASP A 69 10.61 25.41 9.97
CA ASP A 69 10.20 26.28 11.04
C ASP A 69 11.42 26.65 11.90
N LYS A 70 11.61 27.95 12.16
CA LYS A 70 12.75 28.46 12.94
C LYS A 70 14.10 27.86 12.50
N ASN A 71 14.32 27.76 11.19
CA ASN A 71 15.52 27.21 10.59
C ASN A 71 15.71 25.68 10.74
N ILE A 72 14.72 24.97 11.26
CA ILE A 72 14.73 23.52 11.44
C ILE A 72 13.81 22.89 10.38
N ILE A 73 14.30 21.84 9.70
CA ILE A 73 13.47 21.06 8.78
C ILE A 73 12.53 20.22 9.62
N LYS A 74 11.21 20.37 9.39
CA LYS A 74 10.15 19.52 9.98
C LYS A 74 9.60 18.57 8.94
N ILE A 75 9.46 17.31 9.31
CA ILE A 75 8.85 16.27 8.49
C ILE A 75 7.53 15.90 9.14
N ILE A 76 6.45 16.00 8.37
CA ILE A 76 5.09 15.64 8.81
C ILE A 76 4.65 14.46 7.98
N SER A 77 4.18 13.38 8.61
CA SER A 77 3.67 12.19 7.94
C SER A 77 2.15 12.12 7.96
N GLU A 78 1.57 11.67 6.86
CA GLU A 78 0.13 11.39 6.72
C GLU A 78 -0.06 10.01 6.06
N PRO A 79 -0.66 9.01 6.74
CA PRO A 79 -1.14 9.06 8.11
C PRO A 79 0.01 9.21 9.13
N ASN A 80 -0.31 9.85 10.25
CA ASN A 80 0.61 9.96 11.37
C ASN A 80 0.53 8.68 12.24
N LEU A 81 1.34 7.69 11.90
CA LEU A 81 1.38 6.41 12.61
C LEU A 81 2.20 6.54 13.88
N SER A 82 1.59 6.32 15.03
CA SER A 82 2.18 6.56 16.35
C SER A 82 3.45 5.73 16.64
N GLN A 83 3.62 4.62 15.96
CA GLN A 83 4.81 3.75 16.13
C GLN A 83 5.93 4.08 15.15
N LEU A 84 5.65 4.84 14.08
CA LEU A 84 6.67 5.20 13.11
C LEU A 84 7.59 6.30 13.66
N LYS A 85 8.85 5.95 13.91
CA LYS A 85 9.89 6.89 14.31
C LYS A 85 10.57 7.48 13.09
N ILE A 86 10.63 8.80 13.03
CA ILE A 86 11.29 9.53 11.94
C ILE A 86 12.56 10.14 12.50
N ILE A 87 13.71 9.67 12.03
CA ILE A 87 15.01 10.29 12.29
C ILE A 87 15.27 11.30 11.18
N ASN A 88 15.45 12.55 11.55
CA ASN A 88 15.65 13.63 10.61
C ASN A 88 17.12 14.11 10.66
N ASN A 89 17.93 13.61 9.74
CA ASN A 89 19.32 13.99 9.54
C ASN A 89 19.53 14.84 8.26
N LEU A 90 18.46 15.53 7.81
CA LEU A 90 18.54 16.41 6.66
C LEU A 90 19.32 17.69 6.99
N LYS A 91 20.22 18.06 6.10
CA LYS A 91 20.94 19.33 6.14
C LYS A 91 20.20 20.38 5.32
N LYS A 92 19.94 21.54 5.94
CA LYS A 92 19.32 22.66 5.23
C LYS A 92 20.26 23.27 4.21
N THR A 93 19.74 23.61 3.03
CA THR A 93 20.45 24.31 1.97
C THR A 93 19.57 25.41 1.36
N ASN A 94 20.14 26.24 0.48
CA ASN A 94 19.43 27.25 -0.32
C ASN A 94 19.48 26.97 -1.83
N ARG A 95 19.80 25.72 -2.22
CA ARG A 95 19.93 25.30 -3.62
C ARG A 95 18.58 25.34 -4.34
N SER A 96 18.63 25.25 -5.69
CA SER A 96 17.41 25.12 -6.51
C SER A 96 16.58 23.91 -6.08
N CYS A 97 15.25 24.05 -6.15
CA CYS A 97 14.30 22.97 -5.83
C CYS A 97 14.02 22.01 -7.01
N ALA A 98 14.66 22.17 -8.15
CA ALA A 98 14.35 21.39 -9.36
C ALA A 98 14.47 19.86 -9.14
N ASN A 99 15.55 19.41 -8.50
CA ASN A 99 15.86 18.00 -8.28
C ASN A 99 15.88 17.64 -6.79
N TRP A 100 14.98 18.22 -6.00
CA TRP A 100 14.99 18.05 -4.55
C TRP A 100 14.87 16.57 -4.09
N LYS A 101 14.12 15.72 -4.83
CA LYS A 101 13.96 14.30 -4.51
C LYS A 101 15.27 13.52 -4.57
N SER A 102 16.14 13.83 -5.54
CA SER A 102 17.46 13.17 -5.65
C SER A 102 18.44 13.58 -4.55
N SER A 103 18.16 14.67 -3.83
CA SER A 103 18.94 15.10 -2.69
C SER A 103 18.52 14.49 -1.37
N LEU A 104 17.41 13.72 -1.37
CA LEU A 104 16.90 12.99 -0.21
C LEU A 104 17.38 11.55 -0.25
N GLY A 105 18.04 11.12 0.82
CA GLY A 105 18.22 9.71 1.13
C GLY A 105 17.16 9.27 2.14
N VAL A 106 16.63 8.07 1.95
CA VAL A 106 15.66 7.44 2.87
C VAL A 106 16.15 6.04 3.17
N ASP A 107 16.44 5.78 4.43
CA ASP A 107 16.83 4.45 4.90
C ASP A 107 15.78 3.92 5.88
N LYS A 108 15.45 2.66 5.73
CA LYS A 108 14.67 1.92 6.71
C LYS A 108 15.67 1.26 7.67
N ILE A 109 15.72 1.75 8.91
CA ILE A 109 16.64 1.25 9.94
C ILE A 109 16.11 -0.07 10.53
N ASP A 110 14.81 -0.10 10.81
CA ASP A 110 14.09 -1.29 11.29
C ASP A 110 12.61 -1.26 10.85
N SER A 111 11.76 -2.10 11.44
CA SER A 111 10.34 -2.19 11.08
C SER A 111 9.54 -0.91 11.37
N GLU A 112 10.01 -0.07 12.29
CA GLU A 112 9.30 1.10 12.81
C GLU A 112 10.09 2.40 12.68
N THR A 113 11.38 2.32 12.29
CA THR A 113 12.28 3.49 12.25
C THR A 113 12.76 3.75 10.84
N ILE A 114 12.55 4.98 10.39
CA ILE A 114 13.05 5.49 9.11
C ILE A 114 13.95 6.69 9.34
N GLU A 115 14.98 6.82 8.53
CA GLU A 115 15.89 7.95 8.54
C GLU A 115 15.80 8.73 7.22
N PHE A 116 15.61 10.03 7.34
CA PHE A 116 15.81 10.96 6.23
C PHE A 116 17.17 11.62 6.36
N LYS A 117 18.01 11.45 5.34
CA LYS A 117 19.36 12.00 5.25
C LYS A 117 19.57 12.78 3.96
N GLY A 118 20.74 13.44 3.83
CA GLY A 118 21.05 14.26 2.68
C GLY A 118 20.71 15.72 2.90
N SER A 119 20.07 16.40 1.93
CA SER A 119 19.81 17.83 2.04
C SER A 119 18.42 18.22 1.53
N PHE A 120 17.86 19.26 2.16
CA PHE A 120 16.58 19.86 1.77
C PHE A 120 16.72 21.38 1.69
N SER A 121 16.26 21.95 0.57
CA SER A 121 16.35 23.39 0.35
C SER A 121 15.18 24.15 0.96
N ASP A 122 15.44 25.33 1.49
CA ASP A 122 14.40 26.27 1.94
C ASP A 122 13.45 26.70 0.82
N ARG A 123 13.89 26.62 -0.44
CA ARG A 123 13.04 26.86 -1.62
C ARG A 123 12.06 25.71 -1.90
N CYS A 124 12.18 24.59 -1.20
CA CYS A 124 11.35 23.39 -1.36
C CYS A 124 10.27 23.26 -0.27
N VAL A 125 10.09 24.25 0.59
CA VAL A 125 9.07 24.23 1.65
C VAL A 125 7.71 23.85 1.09
N GLY A 126 7.02 22.91 1.77
CA GLY A 126 5.73 22.38 1.35
C GLY A 126 5.79 21.26 0.30
N LYS A 127 6.98 20.82 -0.15
CA LYS A 127 7.12 19.65 -1.03
C LYS A 127 6.76 18.38 -0.27
N GLU A 128 6.25 17.41 -1.03
CA GLU A 128 5.74 16.14 -0.51
C GLU A 128 6.29 14.96 -1.29
N ILE A 129 6.41 13.80 -0.61
CA ILE A 129 6.80 12.53 -1.22
C ILE A 129 6.00 11.41 -0.57
N ASP A 130 5.45 10.52 -1.42
CA ASP A 130 4.79 9.30 -0.97
C ASP A 130 5.79 8.14 -0.98
N LEU A 131 5.89 7.45 0.16
CA LEU A 131 6.80 6.32 0.32
C LEU A 131 6.06 5.13 0.95
N ALA A 132 6.31 3.93 0.41
CA ALA A 132 5.82 2.66 0.93
C ALA A 132 6.93 2.00 1.75
N LEU A 133 6.95 2.27 3.03
CA LEU A 133 8.03 1.88 3.94
C LEU A 133 7.70 0.66 4.79
N LEU A 134 6.42 0.36 4.94
CA LEU A 134 5.91 -0.70 5.80
C LEU A 134 5.38 -1.87 4.96
N ASP A 135 5.48 -3.09 5.51
CA ASP A 135 4.73 -4.22 4.97
C ASP A 135 3.22 -3.94 5.01
N ASN A 136 2.46 -4.46 4.02
CA ASN A 136 1.02 -4.22 3.91
C ASN A 136 0.25 -4.55 5.21
N SER A 137 0.63 -5.64 5.88
CA SER A 137 -0.01 -6.04 7.14
C SER A 137 0.29 -5.08 8.28
N VAL A 138 1.53 -4.62 8.38
CA VAL A 138 1.94 -3.64 9.40
C VAL A 138 1.25 -2.31 9.16
N TYR A 139 1.26 -1.83 7.90
CA TYR A 139 0.58 -0.60 7.52
C TYR A 139 -0.92 -0.65 7.83
N PHE A 140 -1.59 -1.76 7.49
CA PHE A 140 -3.00 -1.95 7.80
C PHE A 140 -3.25 -1.96 9.32
N HIS A 141 -2.46 -2.74 10.06
CA HIS A 141 -2.60 -2.89 11.50
C HIS A 141 -2.46 -1.55 12.24
N GLU A 142 -1.43 -0.76 11.89
CA GLU A 142 -1.20 0.53 12.55
C GLU A 142 -2.32 1.53 12.24
N ASN A 143 -2.81 1.58 11.00
CA ASN A 143 -3.97 2.40 10.66
C ASN A 143 -5.24 1.92 11.39
N PHE A 144 -5.48 0.61 11.45
CA PHE A 144 -6.61 0.05 12.18
C PHE A 144 -6.57 0.43 13.66
N LYS A 145 -5.42 0.23 14.30
CA LYS A 145 -5.21 0.52 15.72
C LYS A 145 -5.42 2.01 16.02
N ASP A 146 -4.80 2.89 15.23
CA ASP A 146 -4.96 4.34 15.39
C ASP A 146 -6.44 4.76 15.24
N ILE A 147 -7.10 4.33 14.18
CA ILE A 147 -8.50 4.67 13.94
C ILE A 147 -9.41 4.09 15.04
N TRP A 148 -9.17 2.83 15.45
CA TRP A 148 -9.96 2.20 16.50
C TRP A 148 -9.87 2.96 17.82
N GLN A 149 -8.65 3.31 18.25
CA GLN A 149 -8.38 4.02 19.50
C GLN A 149 -8.86 5.47 19.45
N ARG A 150 -8.60 6.18 18.35
CA ARG A 150 -9.05 7.56 18.13
C ARG A 150 -10.57 7.70 18.21
N ASN A 151 -11.31 6.68 17.79
CA ASN A 151 -12.76 6.62 17.92
C ASN A 151 -13.24 6.02 19.26
N GLY A 152 -12.38 5.97 20.29
CA GLY A 152 -12.71 5.56 21.67
C GLY A 152 -12.77 4.05 21.89
N GLY A 153 -12.25 3.25 20.97
CA GLY A 153 -12.17 1.80 21.12
C GLY A 153 -10.93 1.36 21.92
N LEU A 154 -11.00 0.23 22.59
CA LEU A 154 -9.89 -0.42 23.26
C LEU A 154 -9.42 -1.64 22.45
N TYR A 155 -8.12 -1.75 22.21
CA TYR A 155 -7.50 -2.86 21.50
C TYR A 155 -6.23 -3.30 22.23
N SER A 156 -6.17 -4.59 22.58
CA SER A 156 -5.03 -5.19 23.28
C SER A 156 -4.49 -6.45 22.60
N GLY A 157 -5.01 -6.82 21.43
CA GLY A 157 -4.55 -7.94 20.65
C GLY A 157 -3.29 -7.67 19.85
N ILE A 158 -2.81 -8.69 19.14
CA ILE A 158 -1.72 -8.59 18.17
C ILE A 158 -2.26 -8.84 16.76
N MET A 159 -1.52 -8.41 15.74
CA MET A 159 -1.81 -8.74 14.36
C MET A 159 -1.28 -10.13 14.01
N LYS A 160 -2.10 -10.93 13.30
CA LYS A 160 -1.72 -12.21 12.72
C LYS A 160 -2.09 -12.25 11.24
N LYS A 161 -1.26 -12.87 10.41
CA LYS A 161 -1.59 -13.21 9.02
C LYS A 161 -2.20 -14.61 9.00
N ASN A 162 -3.27 -14.79 8.23
CA ASN A 162 -3.86 -16.09 7.96
C ASN A 162 -3.87 -16.34 6.45
N PHE A 163 -3.46 -17.53 6.02
CA PHE A 163 -3.37 -17.92 4.61
C PHE A 163 -4.40 -18.98 4.23
N GLU A 164 -5.31 -19.31 5.14
CA GLU A 164 -6.42 -20.22 4.91
C GLU A 164 -7.74 -19.45 5.01
N GLU A 165 -8.75 -19.90 4.29
CA GLU A 165 -10.06 -19.28 4.37
C GLU A 165 -10.61 -19.41 5.80
N PRO A 166 -11.09 -18.31 6.40
CA PRO A 166 -11.61 -18.35 7.75
C PRO A 166 -12.90 -19.20 7.80
N THR A 167 -12.94 -20.15 8.70
CA THR A 167 -14.13 -20.95 8.99
C THR A 167 -14.90 -20.37 10.18
N ASN A 168 -16.22 -20.42 10.15
CA ASN A 168 -17.09 -19.95 11.25
C ASN A 168 -16.98 -18.47 11.57
N ALA A 169 -16.59 -17.64 10.60
CA ALA A 169 -16.57 -16.18 10.77
C ALA A 169 -17.98 -15.58 10.60
N ILE A 170 -18.29 -14.57 11.41
CA ILE A 170 -19.52 -13.79 11.27
C ILE A 170 -19.16 -12.46 10.63
N VAL A 171 -19.83 -12.12 9.52
CA VAL A 171 -19.67 -10.83 8.85
C VAL A 171 -20.35 -9.74 9.69
N ILE A 172 -19.57 -8.74 10.13
CA ILE A 172 -20.06 -7.62 10.94
C ILE A 172 -20.21 -6.35 10.09
N SER A 173 -19.29 -6.11 9.16
CA SER A 173 -19.31 -4.96 8.25
C SER A 173 -18.72 -5.36 6.92
N THR A 174 -19.23 -4.76 5.84
CA THR A 174 -18.75 -5.00 4.47
C THR A 174 -18.51 -3.66 3.78
N HIS A 175 -17.36 -3.55 3.13
CA HIS A 175 -17.07 -2.44 2.24
C HIS A 175 -17.16 -2.89 0.79
N HIS A 176 -17.93 -2.16 -0.01
CA HIS A 176 -17.99 -2.33 -1.45
C HIS A 176 -17.15 -1.25 -2.13
N SER A 177 -16.22 -1.67 -2.97
CA SER A 177 -15.43 -0.75 -3.79
C SER A 177 -16.29 -0.11 -4.90
N LYS A 178 -15.71 0.85 -5.60
CA LYS A 178 -16.31 1.39 -6.84
C LYS A 178 -16.48 0.28 -7.88
N PRO A 179 -17.42 0.44 -8.83
CA PRO A 179 -17.54 -0.44 -9.98
C PRO A 179 -16.20 -0.59 -10.74
N VAL A 180 -15.95 -1.78 -11.31
CA VAL A 180 -14.71 -2.08 -12.02
C VAL A 180 -14.42 -1.08 -13.16
N SER A 181 -15.45 -0.62 -13.86
CA SER A 181 -15.32 0.40 -14.92
C SER A 181 -14.72 1.72 -14.41
N GLU A 182 -15.09 2.15 -13.21
CA GLU A 182 -14.52 3.34 -12.58
C GLU A 182 -13.11 3.09 -12.09
N LEU A 183 -12.84 1.89 -11.55
CA LEU A 183 -11.48 1.51 -11.14
C LEU A 183 -10.52 1.50 -12.34
N ILE A 184 -10.92 0.91 -13.48
CA ILE A 184 -10.11 0.90 -14.71
C ILE A 184 -9.84 2.33 -15.20
N ARG A 185 -10.86 3.21 -15.18
CA ARG A 185 -10.66 4.61 -15.53
C ARG A 185 -9.64 5.30 -14.62
N ASP A 186 -9.73 5.09 -13.31
CA ASP A 186 -8.80 5.68 -12.34
C ASP A 186 -7.39 5.09 -12.50
N ILE A 187 -7.27 3.76 -12.70
CA ILE A 187 -6.00 3.07 -12.99
C ILE A 187 -5.31 3.71 -14.20
N ASN A 188 -6.01 3.83 -15.32
CA ASN A 188 -5.44 4.35 -16.57
C ASN A 188 -5.12 5.85 -16.45
N LYS A 189 -6.00 6.64 -15.83
CA LYS A 189 -5.81 8.09 -15.70
C LYS A 189 -4.64 8.47 -14.78
N PHE A 190 -4.46 7.73 -13.71
CA PHE A 190 -3.48 8.05 -12.67
C PHE A 190 -2.30 7.10 -12.63
N SER A 191 -2.22 6.15 -13.57
CA SER A 191 -1.15 5.12 -13.65
C SER A 191 -0.97 4.37 -12.31
N LEU A 192 -2.07 3.84 -11.77
CA LEU A 192 -2.09 3.19 -10.47
C LEU A 192 -1.64 1.72 -10.55
N ASN A 193 -0.34 1.49 -10.59
CA ASN A 193 0.26 0.18 -10.83
C ASN A 193 -0.21 -0.89 -9.84
N LEU A 194 -0.20 -0.60 -8.54
CA LEU A 194 -0.66 -1.55 -7.53
C LEU A 194 -2.13 -1.97 -7.74
N MET A 195 -2.98 -1.02 -8.12
CA MET A 195 -4.38 -1.32 -8.40
C MET A 195 -4.53 -2.18 -9.66
N ALA A 196 -3.74 -1.91 -10.72
CA ALA A 196 -3.73 -2.72 -11.93
C ALA A 196 -3.30 -4.16 -11.63
N ARG A 197 -2.24 -4.34 -10.87
CA ARG A 197 -1.72 -5.65 -10.42
C ARG A 197 -2.75 -6.40 -9.58
N ASN A 198 -3.33 -5.75 -8.56
CA ASN A 198 -4.40 -6.35 -7.75
C ASN A 198 -5.63 -6.73 -8.59
N LEU A 199 -6.03 -5.88 -9.54
CA LEU A 199 -7.16 -6.17 -10.43
C LEU A 199 -6.89 -7.39 -11.31
N MET A 200 -5.69 -7.50 -11.90
CA MET A 200 -5.30 -8.66 -12.70
C MET A 200 -5.35 -9.95 -11.88
N LEU A 201 -4.78 -9.96 -10.70
CA LEU A 201 -4.83 -11.12 -9.81
C LEU A 201 -6.28 -11.45 -9.38
N THR A 202 -7.10 -10.44 -9.13
CA THR A 202 -8.53 -10.65 -8.82
C THR A 202 -9.26 -11.30 -9.98
N ILE A 203 -9.01 -10.88 -11.22
CA ILE A 203 -9.60 -11.49 -12.41
C ILE A 203 -9.20 -12.97 -12.52
N ILE A 204 -7.92 -13.29 -12.34
CA ILE A 204 -7.45 -14.67 -12.38
C ILE A 204 -8.15 -15.50 -11.29
N LYS A 205 -8.20 -14.98 -10.06
CA LYS A 205 -8.89 -15.66 -8.94
C LYS A 205 -10.36 -15.95 -9.25
N GLU A 206 -11.09 -14.96 -9.75
CA GLU A 206 -12.53 -15.09 -10.05
C GLU A 206 -12.81 -16.07 -11.20
N VAL A 207 -11.92 -16.12 -12.20
CA VAL A 207 -12.11 -17.00 -13.36
C VAL A 207 -11.64 -18.42 -13.10
N THR A 208 -10.53 -18.62 -12.38
CA THR A 208 -9.92 -19.93 -12.20
C THR A 208 -10.25 -20.61 -10.86
N GLY A 209 -10.63 -19.81 -9.85
CA GLY A 209 -10.78 -20.30 -8.47
C GLY A 209 -9.44 -20.52 -7.74
N GLU A 210 -8.32 -20.42 -8.43
CA GLU A 210 -6.98 -20.62 -7.87
C GLU A 210 -6.53 -19.43 -7.01
N ARG A 211 -5.44 -19.60 -6.25
CA ARG A 211 -4.78 -18.50 -5.55
C ARG A 211 -3.69 -17.91 -6.45
N PRO A 212 -3.97 -16.83 -7.17
CA PRO A 212 -3.07 -16.33 -8.20
C PRO A 212 -1.81 -15.70 -7.62
N THR A 213 -0.72 -15.83 -8.36
CA THR A 213 0.53 -15.11 -8.20
C THR A 213 0.83 -14.34 -9.47
N GLU A 214 1.79 -13.40 -9.43
CA GLU A 214 2.16 -12.65 -10.64
C GLU A 214 2.77 -13.52 -11.72
N ASP A 215 3.42 -14.63 -11.36
CA ASP A 215 3.99 -15.59 -12.33
C ASP A 215 2.91 -16.23 -13.23
N MET A 216 1.65 -16.28 -12.77
CA MET A 216 0.54 -16.83 -13.54
C MET A 216 -0.04 -15.85 -14.57
N VAL A 217 0.30 -14.56 -14.48
CA VAL A 217 -0.33 -13.50 -15.29
C VAL A 217 -0.04 -13.70 -16.78
N ASN A 218 1.21 -13.99 -17.13
CA ASN A 218 1.60 -14.18 -18.53
C ASN A 218 0.82 -15.32 -19.19
N ASP A 219 0.76 -16.46 -18.55
CA ASP A 219 0.07 -17.64 -19.06
C ASP A 219 -1.43 -17.42 -19.17
N TYR A 220 -2.02 -16.77 -18.15
CA TYR A 220 -3.44 -16.43 -18.17
C TYR A 220 -3.79 -15.53 -19.35
N VAL A 221 -3.02 -14.46 -19.59
CA VAL A 221 -3.27 -13.52 -20.69
C VAL A 221 -3.05 -14.17 -22.04
N ASN A 222 -1.99 -14.98 -22.22
CA ASN A 222 -1.76 -15.71 -23.46
C ASN A 222 -2.89 -16.70 -23.76
N ASN A 223 -3.38 -17.43 -22.77
CA ASN A 223 -4.53 -18.33 -22.93
C ASN A 223 -5.80 -17.55 -23.31
N TRP A 224 -6.06 -16.42 -22.67
CA TRP A 224 -7.19 -15.56 -23.02
C TRP A 224 -7.09 -15.02 -24.46
N LEU A 225 -5.92 -14.56 -24.89
CA LEU A 225 -5.69 -14.09 -26.27
C LEU A 225 -5.91 -15.22 -27.29
N SER A 226 -5.41 -16.41 -27.00
CA SER A 226 -5.60 -17.59 -27.86
C SER A 226 -7.08 -17.96 -28.02
N GLN A 227 -7.88 -17.87 -26.95
CA GLN A 227 -9.34 -18.06 -27.02
C GLN A 227 -10.05 -17.00 -27.87
N LYS A 228 -9.41 -15.83 -28.08
CA LYS A 228 -9.90 -14.76 -28.95
C LYS A 228 -9.33 -14.83 -30.36
N GLU A 229 -8.65 -15.93 -30.72
CA GLU A 229 -7.98 -16.10 -32.00
C GLU A 229 -6.91 -15.03 -32.30
N MET A 230 -6.34 -14.44 -31.22
CA MET A 230 -5.30 -13.44 -31.29
C MET A 230 -3.95 -14.06 -30.93
N THR A 231 -3.03 -14.07 -31.87
CA THR A 231 -1.67 -14.57 -31.65
C THR A 231 -0.67 -13.46 -31.91
N PHE A 232 0.32 -13.34 -31.05
CA PHE A 232 1.38 -12.36 -31.17
C PHE A 232 2.74 -13.06 -31.05
N GLU A 233 3.67 -12.72 -31.91
CA GLU A 233 5.06 -13.12 -31.72
C GLU A 233 5.71 -12.33 -30.58
N ASN A 234 6.36 -13.02 -29.66
CA ASN A 234 7.11 -12.41 -28.53
C ASN A 234 6.26 -11.54 -27.61
N PHE A 235 5.00 -11.89 -27.39
CA PHE A 235 4.15 -11.21 -26.42
C PHE A 235 4.42 -11.73 -25.01
N TYR A 236 4.70 -10.82 -24.09
CA TYR A 236 4.92 -11.10 -22.68
C TYR A 236 4.28 -10.04 -21.79
N VAL A 237 3.60 -10.48 -20.74
CA VAL A 237 3.00 -9.62 -19.70
C VAL A 237 3.55 -10.06 -18.36
N ASP A 238 4.25 -9.16 -17.67
CA ASP A 238 4.86 -9.45 -16.38
C ASP A 238 3.80 -9.54 -15.26
N ASN A 239 3.11 -8.42 -14.98
CA ASN A 239 2.21 -8.34 -13.83
C ASN A 239 0.95 -7.47 -14.05
N GLY A 240 0.69 -7.06 -15.27
CA GLY A 240 -0.47 -6.24 -15.62
C GLY A 240 -0.35 -4.74 -15.34
N ALA A 241 0.76 -4.26 -14.78
CA ALA A 241 0.96 -2.83 -14.52
C ALA A 241 1.38 -2.02 -15.77
N GLY A 242 1.82 -2.70 -16.84
CA GLY A 242 2.26 -2.06 -18.08
C GLY A 242 3.61 -1.34 -17.98
N LEU A 243 4.40 -1.63 -16.94
CA LEU A 243 5.78 -1.13 -16.84
C LEU A 243 6.65 -1.93 -17.81
N SER A 244 7.35 -1.23 -18.71
CA SER A 244 8.36 -1.87 -19.58
C SER A 244 9.72 -1.86 -18.88
N ARG A 245 10.47 -2.93 -19.07
CA ARG A 245 11.88 -3.05 -18.66
C ARG A 245 12.81 -2.64 -19.78
#